data_64a00022557f8bdd5dd58fa5bef5277a
#
_entry.id   64a00022557f8bdd5dd58fa5bef5277a
#
_cell.length_a   1.000
_cell.length_b   1.000
_cell.length_c   1.000
_cell.angle_alpha   90.00
_cell.angle_beta   90.00
_cell.angle_gamma   90.00
#
_symmetry.space_group_name_H-M   'P 1'
#
loop_
_entity.id
_entity.type
_entity.pdbx_description
1 polymer ?
#
loop_
_entity_poly.entity_id
_entity_poly.type
_entity_poly.pdbx_seq_one_letter_code
_entity_poly.pdbx_strand_id
1 'polypeptide(L)'
;MSEEKKGKILNAGKRLFLRYGYKRVSMSDIAEAAGISRPALYLVFKNKEEIFKGAYKQWVDEKIFEIEEKAETLNTAEKKLRLAFELGVIQLIEAMKTSPELKELVERNFGYGSRKFENLVERFLTPIAPRKLKKSSWTAERAAHLLVSAVPGFKQTAETSEDLRSLINDCVSLILSSWPRD
;
A
#
# COMPACT_ATOMS: atom_id res chain seq x y z
N MET A 1 14.61 -10.73 21.36
CA MET A 1 14.05 -11.64 20.33
C MET A 1 14.41 -11.02 19.00
N SER A 2 15.09 -11.76 18.08
CA SER A 2 15.67 -11.11 16.92
C SER A 2 14.57 -10.77 15.89
N GLU A 3 14.61 -9.55 15.33
CA GLU A 3 13.74 -9.09 14.22
C GLU A 3 13.85 -10.06 13.03
N GLU A 4 15.00 -10.68 12.83
CA GLU A 4 15.25 -11.70 11.80
C GLU A 4 14.30 -12.90 11.93
N LYS A 5 14.10 -13.42 13.16
CA LYS A 5 13.18 -14.54 13.39
C LYS A 5 11.73 -14.17 13.10
N LYS A 6 11.33 -12.96 13.49
CA LYS A 6 10.00 -12.43 13.21
C LYS A 6 9.77 -12.28 11.70
N GLY A 7 10.74 -11.74 10.98
CA GLY A 7 10.70 -11.62 9.53
C GLY A 7 10.57 -12.96 8.81
N LYS A 8 11.32 -14.00 9.25
CA LYS A 8 11.19 -15.37 8.69
C LYS A 8 9.77 -15.92 8.85
N ILE A 9 9.16 -15.75 10.02
CA ILE A 9 7.78 -16.19 10.29
C ILE A 9 6.78 -15.44 9.41
N LEU A 10 6.90 -14.11 9.31
CA LEU A 10 6.00 -13.29 8.49
C LEU A 10 6.11 -13.64 7.00
N ASN A 11 7.32 -13.87 6.49
CA ASN A 11 7.56 -14.29 5.12
C ASN A 11 6.98 -15.69 4.83
N ALA A 12 7.13 -16.64 5.75
CA ALA A 12 6.51 -17.96 5.63
C ALA A 12 4.98 -17.84 5.62
N GLY A 13 4.40 -17.08 6.55
CA GLY A 13 2.97 -16.80 6.61
C GLY A 13 2.47 -16.13 5.32
N LYS A 14 3.14 -15.08 4.81
CA LYS A 14 2.80 -14.40 3.56
C LYS A 14 2.69 -15.39 2.39
N ARG A 15 3.70 -16.24 2.18
CA ARG A 15 3.69 -17.24 1.10
C ARG A 15 2.53 -18.22 1.22
N LEU A 16 2.26 -18.73 2.43
CA LEU A 16 1.18 -19.67 2.66
C LEU A 16 -0.20 -19.03 2.45
N PHE A 17 -0.41 -17.84 2.98
CA PHE A 17 -1.68 -17.12 2.83
C PHE A 17 -1.99 -16.79 1.37
N LEU A 18 -0.99 -16.35 0.60
CA LEU A 18 -1.15 -16.05 -0.82
C LEU A 18 -1.34 -17.31 -1.68
N ARG A 19 -0.88 -18.47 -1.20
CA ARG A 19 -1.02 -19.74 -1.95
C ARG A 19 -2.31 -20.49 -1.63
N TYR A 20 -2.75 -20.48 -0.37
CA TYR A 20 -3.81 -21.37 0.12
C TYR A 20 -5.00 -20.62 0.72
N GLY A 21 -4.91 -19.27 0.88
CA GLY A 21 -5.88 -18.46 1.58
C GLY A 21 -5.78 -18.54 3.11
N TYR A 22 -6.28 -17.50 3.78
CA TYR A 22 -6.20 -17.42 5.24
C TYR A 22 -6.84 -18.60 5.96
N LYS A 23 -8.01 -19.08 5.49
CA LYS A 23 -8.79 -20.12 6.18
C LYS A 23 -8.05 -21.46 6.23
N ARG A 24 -7.36 -21.84 5.16
CA ARG A 24 -6.71 -23.16 5.03
C ARG A 24 -5.37 -23.28 5.72
N VAL A 25 -4.73 -22.16 6.07
CA VAL A 25 -3.42 -22.12 6.72
C VAL A 25 -3.56 -22.25 8.23
N SER A 26 -2.78 -23.13 8.87
CA SER A 26 -2.70 -23.29 10.31
C SER A 26 -1.40 -22.73 10.91
N MET A 27 -1.36 -22.57 12.25
CA MET A 27 -0.12 -22.20 12.96
C MET A 27 0.98 -23.27 12.79
N SER A 28 0.60 -24.55 12.64
CA SER A 28 1.55 -25.64 12.40
C SER A 28 2.21 -25.53 11.05
N ASP A 29 1.43 -25.24 9.99
CA ASP A 29 1.96 -25.04 8.63
C ASP A 29 2.95 -23.87 8.58
N ILE A 30 2.64 -22.79 9.31
CA ILE A 30 3.53 -21.62 9.38
C ILE A 30 4.83 -21.95 10.12
N ALA A 31 4.75 -22.69 11.25
CA ALA A 31 5.92 -23.09 12.00
C ALA A 31 6.85 -23.98 11.16
N GLU A 32 6.29 -24.98 10.46
CA GLU A 32 7.01 -25.86 9.54
C GLU A 32 7.66 -25.05 8.41
N ALA A 33 6.90 -24.19 7.73
CA ALA A 33 7.41 -23.37 6.64
C ALA A 33 8.47 -22.35 7.07
N ALA A 34 8.46 -21.93 8.35
CA ALA A 34 9.47 -21.05 8.93
C ALA A 34 10.68 -21.80 9.51
N GLY A 35 10.68 -23.14 9.51
CA GLY A 35 11.73 -23.97 10.07
C GLY A 35 11.88 -23.86 11.59
N ILE A 36 10.76 -23.70 12.32
CA ILE A 36 10.75 -23.57 13.78
C ILE A 36 9.70 -24.49 14.41
N SER A 37 9.88 -24.82 15.69
CA SER A 37 8.87 -25.57 16.44
C SER A 37 7.60 -24.74 16.69
N ARG A 38 6.45 -25.41 16.78
CA ARG A 38 5.18 -24.75 17.11
C ARG A 38 5.22 -23.98 18.45
N PRO A 39 5.79 -24.48 19.55
CA PRO A 39 5.99 -23.69 20.75
C PRO A 39 6.82 -22.42 20.52
N ALA A 40 7.89 -22.52 19.72
CA ALA A 40 8.72 -21.38 19.38
C ALA A 40 7.96 -20.31 18.55
N LEU A 41 6.98 -20.71 17.73
CA LEU A 41 6.11 -19.79 17.02
C LEU A 41 5.18 -19.04 17.99
N TYR A 42 4.57 -19.75 18.96
CA TYR A 42 3.66 -19.15 19.94
C TYR A 42 4.35 -18.17 20.90
N LEU A 43 5.68 -18.27 21.08
CA LEU A 43 6.46 -17.26 21.81
C LEU A 43 6.56 -15.92 21.07
N VAL A 44 6.33 -15.92 19.73
CA VAL A 44 6.47 -14.73 18.88
C VAL A 44 5.10 -14.14 18.51
N PHE A 45 4.15 -15.01 18.17
CA PHE A 45 2.79 -14.63 17.74
C PHE A 45 1.74 -15.47 18.46
N LYS A 46 0.77 -14.80 19.07
CA LYS A 46 -0.29 -15.47 19.85
C LYS A 46 -1.24 -16.30 18.96
N ASN A 47 -1.45 -15.86 17.74
CA ASN A 47 -2.40 -16.50 16.83
C ASN A 47 -2.07 -16.17 15.36
N LYS A 48 -2.76 -16.87 14.46
CA LYS A 48 -2.63 -16.74 13.02
C LYS A 48 -3.00 -15.32 12.51
N GLU A 49 -3.95 -14.67 13.16
CA GLU A 49 -4.38 -13.31 12.79
C GLU A 49 -3.25 -12.28 12.98
N GLU A 50 -2.45 -12.40 14.04
CA GLU A 50 -1.29 -11.53 14.24
C GLU A 50 -0.25 -11.71 13.15
N ILE A 51 -0.01 -12.95 12.70
CA ILE A 51 0.91 -13.24 11.59
C ILE A 51 0.35 -12.68 10.29
N PHE A 52 -0.95 -12.85 10.03
CA PHE A 52 -1.62 -12.35 8.84
C PHE A 52 -1.50 -10.82 8.73
N LYS A 53 -1.83 -10.10 9.80
CA LYS A 53 -1.68 -8.65 9.88
C LYS A 53 -0.22 -8.21 9.76
N GLY A 54 0.70 -8.91 10.43
CA GLY A 54 2.13 -8.62 10.35
C GLY A 54 2.69 -8.82 8.95
N ALA A 55 2.31 -9.92 8.28
CA ALA A 55 2.71 -10.22 6.91
C ALA A 55 2.21 -9.17 5.92
N TYR A 56 0.97 -8.70 6.08
CA TYR A 56 0.44 -7.61 5.27
C TYR A 56 1.19 -6.30 5.49
N LYS A 57 1.45 -5.92 6.75
CA LYS A 57 2.20 -4.70 7.08
C LYS A 57 3.59 -4.72 6.46
N GLN A 58 4.31 -5.83 6.61
CA GLN A 58 5.63 -5.99 6.00
C GLN A 58 5.56 -5.86 4.49
N TRP A 59 4.58 -6.49 3.84
CA TRP A 59 4.40 -6.39 2.38
C TRP A 59 4.10 -4.95 1.93
N VAL A 60 3.26 -4.21 2.67
CA VAL A 60 3.00 -2.79 2.38
C VAL A 60 4.27 -1.96 2.52
N ASP A 61 5.04 -2.14 3.59
CA ASP A 61 6.26 -1.40 3.83
C ASP A 61 7.32 -1.69 2.74
N GLU A 62 7.46 -2.97 2.30
CA GLU A 62 8.30 -3.37 1.17
C GLU A 62 7.85 -2.67 -0.14
N LYS A 63 6.54 -2.59 -0.38
CA LYS A 63 5.98 -1.96 -1.58
C LYS A 63 6.17 -0.44 -1.59
N ILE A 64 5.99 0.22 -0.45
CA ILE A 64 6.24 1.65 -0.31
C ILE A 64 7.72 1.95 -0.57
N PHE A 65 8.63 1.15 -0.01
CA PHE A 65 10.06 1.30 -0.24
C PHE A 65 10.42 1.14 -1.73
N GLU A 66 9.88 0.12 -2.41
CA GLU A 66 10.06 -0.06 -3.86
C GLU A 66 9.64 1.16 -4.67
N ILE A 67 8.49 1.78 -4.30
CA ILE A 67 7.99 2.97 -4.98
C ILE A 67 8.93 4.16 -4.73
N GLU A 68 9.42 4.33 -3.51
CA GLU A 68 10.35 5.40 -3.15
C GLU A 68 11.66 5.30 -3.93
N GLU A 69 12.28 4.11 -3.97
CA GLU A 69 13.51 3.87 -4.74
C GLU A 69 13.33 4.24 -6.22
N LYS A 70 12.24 3.76 -6.84
CA LYS A 70 11.95 4.07 -8.25
C LYS A 70 11.65 5.55 -8.47
N ALA A 71 11.06 6.23 -7.49
CA ALA A 71 10.75 7.64 -7.56
C ALA A 71 11.98 8.56 -7.40
N GLU A 72 13.09 8.08 -6.84
CA GLU A 72 14.33 8.86 -6.68
C GLU A 72 14.87 9.38 -8.02
N THR A 73 14.72 8.59 -9.08
CA THR A 73 15.18 8.95 -10.43
C THR A 73 14.27 9.98 -11.13
N LEU A 74 13.11 10.28 -10.55
CA LEU A 74 12.13 11.19 -11.13
C LEU A 74 12.26 12.61 -10.54
N ASN A 75 12.23 13.60 -11.43
CA ASN A 75 12.52 15.01 -11.10
C ASN A 75 11.30 15.87 -10.82
N THR A 76 10.08 15.37 -11.00
CA THR A 76 8.85 16.14 -10.74
C THR A 76 7.90 15.36 -9.84
N ALA A 77 7.15 16.09 -8.99
CA ALA A 77 6.13 15.51 -8.14
C ALA A 77 5.04 14.80 -8.96
N GLU A 78 4.66 15.34 -10.12
CA GLU A 78 3.70 14.69 -11.01
C GLU A 78 4.15 13.30 -11.44
N LYS A 79 5.39 13.15 -11.90
CA LYS A 79 5.94 11.85 -12.30
C LYS A 79 6.00 10.87 -11.12
N LYS A 80 6.39 11.36 -9.92
CA LYS A 80 6.42 10.56 -8.70
C LYS A 80 5.03 10.07 -8.30
N LEU A 81 4.03 10.95 -8.36
CA LEU A 81 2.64 10.59 -8.07
C LEU A 81 2.08 9.57 -9.06
N ARG A 82 2.28 9.80 -10.37
CA ARG A 82 1.84 8.85 -11.41
C ARG A 82 2.46 7.47 -11.21
N LEU A 83 3.76 7.41 -10.92
CA LEU A 83 4.44 6.16 -10.59
C LEU A 83 3.85 5.51 -9.34
N ALA A 84 3.63 6.27 -8.26
CA ALA A 84 3.07 5.75 -7.02
C ALA A 84 1.68 5.15 -7.24
N PHE A 85 0.79 5.83 -7.93
CA PHE A 85 -0.55 5.32 -8.23
C PHE A 85 -0.51 4.11 -9.18
N GLU A 86 0.38 4.10 -10.16
CA GLU A 86 0.56 2.94 -11.03
C GLU A 86 0.96 1.70 -10.24
N LEU A 87 2.02 1.79 -9.43
CA LEU A 87 2.56 0.65 -8.69
C LEU A 87 1.73 0.28 -7.44
N GLY A 88 1.22 1.29 -6.73
CA GLY A 88 0.53 1.10 -5.45
C GLY A 88 -0.97 0.84 -5.57
N VAL A 89 -1.60 1.26 -6.67
CA VAL A 89 -3.05 1.18 -6.86
C VAL A 89 -3.41 0.35 -8.09
N ILE A 90 -2.99 0.75 -9.30
CA ILE A 90 -3.43 0.10 -10.54
C ILE A 90 -2.98 -1.36 -10.57
N GLN A 91 -1.67 -1.60 -10.45
CA GLN A 91 -1.12 -2.96 -10.46
C GLN A 91 -1.66 -3.83 -9.32
N LEU A 92 -1.90 -3.24 -8.14
CA LEU A 92 -2.51 -3.97 -7.02
C LEU A 92 -3.94 -4.40 -7.36
N ILE A 93 -4.76 -3.51 -7.92
CA ILE A 93 -6.13 -3.82 -8.32
C ILE A 93 -6.15 -4.90 -9.40
N GLU A 94 -5.24 -4.84 -10.39
CA GLU A 94 -5.10 -5.87 -11.42
C GLU A 94 -4.71 -7.22 -10.82
N ALA A 95 -3.73 -7.25 -9.94
CA ALA A 95 -3.32 -8.47 -9.24
C ALA A 95 -4.45 -9.07 -8.40
N MET A 96 -5.27 -8.24 -7.75
CA MET A 96 -6.43 -8.71 -6.97
C MET A 96 -7.54 -9.33 -7.82
N LYS A 97 -7.65 -8.98 -9.12
CA LYS A 97 -8.61 -9.61 -10.05
C LYS A 97 -8.28 -11.08 -10.29
N THR A 98 -7.01 -11.45 -10.26
CA THR A 98 -6.52 -12.79 -10.55
C THR A 98 -6.16 -13.61 -9.30
N SER A 99 -6.13 -12.99 -8.12
CA SER A 99 -5.81 -13.65 -6.84
C SER A 99 -6.83 -13.29 -5.75
N PRO A 100 -7.83 -14.16 -5.52
CA PRO A 100 -8.78 -14.00 -4.42
C PRO A 100 -8.10 -13.93 -3.05
N GLU A 101 -6.98 -14.64 -2.88
CA GLU A 101 -6.19 -14.67 -1.64
C GLU A 101 -5.51 -13.32 -1.38
N LEU A 102 -4.97 -12.68 -2.41
CA LEU A 102 -4.42 -11.32 -2.32
C LEU A 102 -5.52 -10.32 -2.00
N LYS A 103 -6.67 -10.46 -2.64
CA LYS A 103 -7.84 -9.61 -2.38
C LYS A 103 -8.27 -9.72 -0.91
N GLU A 104 -8.41 -10.94 -0.37
CA GLU A 104 -8.74 -11.16 1.05
C GLU A 104 -7.69 -10.50 1.96
N LEU A 105 -6.40 -10.66 1.66
CA LEU A 105 -5.31 -10.08 2.43
C LEU A 105 -5.40 -8.54 2.49
N VAL A 106 -5.63 -7.91 1.35
CA VAL A 106 -5.71 -6.44 1.23
C VAL A 106 -6.98 -5.91 1.90
N GLU A 107 -8.15 -6.46 1.59
CA GLU A 107 -9.44 -5.96 2.09
C GLU A 107 -9.54 -6.04 3.62
N ARG A 108 -9.07 -7.12 4.22
CA ARG A 108 -9.07 -7.28 5.69
C ARG A 108 -8.14 -6.32 6.43
N ASN A 109 -7.16 -5.73 5.74
CA ASN A 109 -6.14 -4.87 6.34
C ASN A 109 -6.06 -3.48 5.67
N PHE A 110 -7.05 -3.12 4.87
CA PHE A 110 -7.05 -1.95 3.99
C PHE A 110 -6.59 -0.64 4.68
N GLY A 111 -7.06 -0.37 5.90
CA GLY A 111 -6.76 0.89 6.58
C GLY A 111 -5.26 1.15 6.84
N TYR A 112 -4.45 0.09 7.03
CA TYR A 112 -3.01 0.27 7.17
C TYR A 112 -2.35 0.65 5.83
N GLY A 113 -2.68 -0.08 4.77
CA GLY A 113 -2.13 0.16 3.44
C GLY A 113 -2.51 1.55 2.91
N SER A 114 -3.78 1.92 3.04
CA SER A 114 -4.28 3.23 2.62
C SER A 114 -3.55 4.38 3.32
N ARG A 115 -3.36 4.29 4.64
CA ARG A 115 -2.65 5.33 5.41
C ARG A 115 -1.17 5.43 5.02
N LYS A 116 -0.50 4.31 4.82
CA LYS A 116 0.91 4.30 4.37
C LYS A 116 1.07 4.92 2.99
N PHE A 117 0.14 4.61 2.10
CA PHE A 117 0.14 5.17 0.75
C PHE A 117 -0.18 6.67 0.75
N GLU A 118 -1.13 7.12 1.58
CA GLU A 118 -1.45 8.54 1.78
C GLU A 118 -0.23 9.32 2.27
N ASN A 119 0.51 8.80 3.25
CA ASN A 119 1.75 9.41 3.73
C ASN A 119 2.83 9.48 2.63
N LEU A 120 2.92 8.49 1.74
CA LEU A 120 3.83 8.54 0.59
C LEU A 120 3.46 9.66 -0.38
N VAL A 121 2.17 9.75 -0.74
CA VAL A 121 1.64 10.79 -1.62
C VAL A 121 1.88 12.18 -1.03
N GLU A 122 1.64 12.35 0.28
CA GLU A 122 1.94 13.61 0.99
C GLU A 122 3.42 13.99 0.89
N ARG A 123 4.35 13.04 1.10
CA ARG A 123 5.79 13.31 0.98
C ARG A 123 6.18 13.78 -0.43
N PHE A 124 5.55 13.24 -1.48
CA PHE A 124 5.82 13.70 -2.85
C PHE A 124 5.24 15.07 -3.15
N LEU A 125 4.17 15.47 -2.47
CA LEU A 125 3.53 16.78 -2.60
C LEU A 125 4.18 17.87 -1.76
N THR A 126 4.74 17.52 -0.60
CA THR A 126 5.29 18.49 0.37
C THR A 126 6.30 19.49 -0.22
N PRO A 127 7.26 19.06 -1.10
CA PRO A 127 8.24 19.99 -1.65
C PRO A 127 7.66 21.11 -2.55
N ILE A 128 6.48 20.87 -3.14
CA ILE A 128 5.82 21.77 -4.09
C ILE A 128 4.56 22.44 -3.52
N ALA A 129 4.18 22.04 -2.29
CA ALA A 129 3.00 22.60 -1.65
C ALA A 129 3.22 24.08 -1.30
N PRO A 130 2.20 24.95 -1.51
CA PRO A 130 2.31 26.37 -1.21
C PRO A 130 2.61 26.62 0.26
N ARG A 131 3.71 27.33 0.55
CA ARG A 131 4.15 27.61 1.93
C ARG A 131 3.30 28.66 2.66
N LYS A 132 2.59 29.52 1.93
CA LYS A 132 1.74 30.60 2.49
C LYS A 132 0.56 30.88 1.56
N LEU A 133 -0.57 30.25 1.82
CA LEU A 133 -1.82 30.73 1.27
C LEU A 133 -2.64 31.37 2.39
N LYS A 134 -2.70 32.69 2.47
CA LYS A 134 -3.47 33.45 3.47
C LYS A 134 -4.97 33.12 3.51
N LYS A 135 -5.51 32.37 2.55
CA LYS A 135 -6.92 32.01 2.43
C LYS A 135 -7.20 30.60 1.87
N SER A 136 -6.20 29.79 1.51
CA SER A 136 -6.43 28.44 1.00
C SER A 136 -5.99 27.41 2.03
N SER A 137 -6.91 26.52 2.37
CA SER A 137 -6.69 25.37 3.24
C SER A 137 -6.06 24.17 2.51
N TRP A 138 -5.45 24.36 1.34
CA TRP A 138 -4.80 23.33 0.55
C TRP A 138 -3.38 23.08 1.05
N THR A 139 -3.23 22.03 1.87
CA THR A 139 -1.93 21.50 2.30
C THR A 139 -1.61 20.25 1.52
N ALA A 140 -0.34 19.82 1.54
CA ALA A 140 0.07 18.53 0.97
C ALA A 140 -0.73 17.37 1.57
N GLU A 141 -0.96 17.40 2.89
CA GLU A 141 -1.77 16.44 3.62
C GLU A 141 -3.22 16.34 3.07
N ARG A 142 -3.91 17.50 2.92
CA ARG A 142 -5.28 17.49 2.38
C ARG A 142 -5.34 17.04 0.93
N ALA A 143 -4.38 17.42 0.12
CA ALA A 143 -4.29 17.00 -1.27
C ALA A 143 -4.04 15.49 -1.36
N ALA A 144 -3.13 14.95 -0.54
CA ALA A 144 -2.89 13.50 -0.45
C ALA A 144 -4.14 12.75 0.00
N HIS A 145 -4.80 13.24 1.05
CA HIS A 145 -6.05 12.66 1.53
C HIS A 145 -7.13 12.61 0.45
N LEU A 146 -7.33 13.70 -0.30
CA LEU A 146 -8.32 13.73 -1.39
C LEU A 146 -7.98 12.76 -2.52
N LEU A 147 -6.70 12.76 -2.98
CA LEU A 147 -6.25 11.85 -4.02
C LEU A 147 -6.51 10.39 -3.66
N VAL A 148 -6.11 10.00 -2.45
CA VAL A 148 -6.23 8.60 -2.03
C VAL A 148 -7.69 8.23 -1.73
N SER A 149 -8.46 9.13 -1.12
CA SER A 149 -9.88 8.91 -0.81
C SER A 149 -10.78 8.88 -2.04
N ALA A 150 -10.37 9.47 -3.16
CA ALA A 150 -11.12 9.41 -4.42
C ALA A 150 -11.02 8.05 -5.12
N VAL A 151 -9.94 7.29 -4.89
CA VAL A 151 -9.67 6.01 -5.58
C VAL A 151 -10.81 5.00 -5.48
N PRO A 152 -11.44 4.75 -4.31
CA PRO A 152 -12.58 3.86 -4.23
C PRO A 152 -13.75 4.27 -5.13
N GLY A 153 -14.04 5.58 -5.23
CA GLY A 153 -15.08 6.11 -6.11
C GLY A 153 -14.72 5.91 -7.59
N PHE A 154 -13.49 6.22 -7.98
CA PHE A 154 -13.00 5.96 -9.35
C PHE A 154 -13.09 4.48 -9.71
N LYS A 155 -12.71 3.58 -8.79
CA LYS A 155 -12.82 2.13 -8.99
C LYS A 155 -14.26 1.66 -9.24
N GLN A 156 -15.26 2.34 -8.68
CA GLN A 156 -16.68 1.98 -8.90
C GLN A 156 -17.20 2.43 -10.27
N THR A 157 -16.64 3.49 -10.83
CA THR A 157 -17.07 4.09 -12.09
C THR A 157 -16.24 3.70 -13.30
N ALA A 158 -14.97 3.34 -13.09
CA ALA A 158 -14.07 2.90 -14.16
C ALA A 158 -14.46 1.51 -14.67
N GLU A 159 -14.61 1.36 -15.98
CA GLU A 159 -14.90 0.10 -16.63
C GLU A 159 -13.63 -0.74 -16.82
N THR A 160 -12.51 -0.07 -17.07
CA THR A 160 -11.20 -0.68 -17.31
C THR A 160 -10.12 -0.14 -16.38
N SER A 161 -8.97 -0.81 -16.33
CA SER A 161 -7.80 -0.28 -15.61
C SER A 161 -7.26 0.98 -16.27
N GLU A 162 -7.45 1.16 -17.59
CA GLU A 162 -7.05 2.36 -18.32
C GLU A 162 -7.94 3.54 -17.93
N ASP A 163 -9.26 3.34 -17.81
CA ASP A 163 -10.17 4.38 -17.32
C ASP A 163 -9.82 4.81 -15.90
N LEU A 164 -9.53 3.84 -15.03
CA LEU A 164 -9.10 4.14 -13.66
C LEU A 164 -7.79 4.93 -13.64
N ARG A 165 -6.82 4.57 -14.49
CA ARG A 165 -5.56 5.30 -14.64
C ARG A 165 -5.79 6.73 -15.11
N SER A 166 -6.67 6.92 -16.10
CA SER A 166 -7.03 8.24 -16.62
C SER A 166 -7.65 9.11 -15.52
N LEU A 167 -8.66 8.63 -14.80
CA LEU A 167 -9.32 9.36 -13.71
C LEU A 167 -8.33 9.78 -12.61
N ILE A 168 -7.42 8.88 -12.21
CA ILE A 168 -6.38 9.20 -11.23
C ILE A 168 -5.44 10.28 -11.78
N ASN A 169 -4.97 10.14 -13.02
CA ASN A 169 -4.07 11.10 -13.64
C ASN A 169 -4.69 12.47 -13.80
N ASP A 170 -5.98 12.56 -14.14
CA ASP A 170 -6.72 13.80 -14.25
C ASP A 170 -6.85 14.47 -12.88
N CYS A 171 -7.15 13.69 -11.84
CA CYS A 171 -7.21 14.20 -10.47
C CYS A 171 -5.85 14.72 -9.99
N VAL A 172 -4.75 14.03 -10.26
CA VAL A 172 -3.38 14.48 -10.00
C VAL A 172 -3.10 15.80 -10.71
N SER A 173 -3.41 15.89 -12.00
CA SER A 173 -3.18 17.08 -12.82
C SER A 173 -4.01 18.27 -12.32
N LEU A 174 -5.26 18.05 -11.94
CA LEU A 174 -6.16 19.07 -11.39
C LEU A 174 -5.60 19.64 -10.07
N ILE A 175 -5.17 18.80 -9.17
CA ILE A 175 -4.60 19.23 -7.89
C ILE A 175 -3.31 20.03 -8.11
N LEU A 176 -2.41 19.54 -8.95
CA LEU A 176 -1.14 20.23 -9.23
C LEU A 176 -1.36 21.56 -9.94
N SER A 177 -2.36 21.67 -10.83
CA SER A 177 -2.69 22.92 -11.52
C SER A 177 -3.35 23.97 -10.60
N SER A 178 -3.97 23.51 -9.51
CA SER A 178 -4.60 24.42 -8.52
C SER A 178 -3.60 25.13 -7.60
N TRP A 179 -2.34 24.69 -7.61
CA TRP A 179 -1.28 25.32 -6.83
C TRP A 179 -0.56 26.41 -7.63
N PRO A 180 -0.24 27.59 -7.01
CA PRO A 180 0.51 28.62 -7.68
C PRO A 180 1.85 28.05 -8.14
N ARG A 181 2.21 28.29 -9.39
CA ARG A 181 3.58 28.07 -9.87
C ARG A 181 4.38 29.31 -9.45
N ASP A 182 5.39 29.13 -8.60
CA ASP A 182 6.38 30.18 -8.31
C ASP A 182 7.16 30.55 -9.58
#